data_43ab662c161f4dfd6391090a84db6053
#
_entry.id   43ab662c161f4dfd6391090a84db6053
#
_cell.length_a   1.000
_cell.length_b   1.000
_cell.length_c   1.000
_cell.angle_alpha   90.00
_cell.angle_beta   90.00
_cell.angle_gamma   90.00
#
_symmetry.space_group_name_H-M   'P 1'
#
loop_
_entity.id
_entity.type
_entity.pdbx_description
1 polymer ?
#
loop_
_entity_poly.entity_id
_entity_poly.type
_entity_poly.pdbx_seq_one_letter_code
_entity_poly.pdbx_strand_id
1 'polypeptide(L)'
;KLIKLVDEVMVVGFSMGGVIAMYLAKRYPVKKLVLLSAAAKYISPSQLVKDIRDMTEDAFHHKLRENDLFVRYEKKLRNVPLSAAVEFMKIVSKTEPYISHIQCPVFIVQGALDGIVPNTTAQYLYDTIPAKRKQLYISDCGKHHICYSEDCDEWFKKALDFLMES
;
A
#
# COMPACT_ATOMS: atom_id res chain seq x y z
N LYS A 1 -21.15 -6.75 9.41
CA LYS A 1 -21.56 -7.09 10.79
C LYS A 1 -21.22 -5.93 11.73
N LEU A 2 -20.00 -5.37 11.69
CA LEU A 2 -19.56 -4.24 12.53
C LEU A 2 -20.44 -3.00 12.35
N ILE A 3 -20.73 -2.59 11.13
CA ILE A 3 -21.55 -1.40 10.78
C ILE A 3 -22.96 -1.42 11.43
N LYS A 4 -23.43 -2.59 11.84
CA LYS A 4 -24.71 -2.73 12.56
C LYS A 4 -24.60 -2.56 14.06
N LEU A 5 -23.40 -2.44 14.59
CA LEU A 5 -23.09 -2.43 16.02
C LEU A 5 -22.56 -1.08 16.50
N VAL A 6 -22.13 -0.22 15.58
CA VAL A 6 -21.49 1.07 15.89
C VAL A 6 -22.01 2.14 14.94
N ASP A 7 -22.01 3.40 15.37
CA ASP A 7 -22.51 4.54 14.59
C ASP A 7 -21.54 4.90 13.45
N GLU A 8 -20.23 4.72 13.69
CA GLU A 8 -19.18 5.13 12.75
C GLU A 8 -18.10 4.06 12.64
N VAL A 9 -17.61 3.84 11.42
CA VAL A 9 -16.49 2.94 11.13
C VAL A 9 -15.38 3.72 10.45
N MET A 10 -14.21 3.68 11.04
CA MET A 10 -12.95 4.17 10.45
C MET A 10 -12.09 2.96 10.10
N VAL A 11 -11.32 3.07 9.02
CA VAL A 11 -10.49 1.95 8.55
C VAL A 11 -9.05 2.41 8.44
N VAL A 12 -8.15 1.62 9.01
CA VAL A 12 -6.70 1.79 8.87
C VAL A 12 -6.15 0.57 8.13
N GLY A 13 -5.39 0.77 7.07
CA GLY A 13 -4.82 -0.30 6.28
C GLY A 13 -3.33 -0.12 6.02
N PHE A 14 -2.53 -1.16 6.33
CA PHE A 14 -1.09 -1.19 6.09
C PHE A 14 -0.76 -2.09 4.89
N SER A 15 0.10 -1.62 3.98
CA SER A 15 0.61 -2.39 2.84
C SER A 15 -0.54 -2.98 2.00
N MET A 16 -0.61 -4.32 1.86
CA MET A 16 -1.74 -5.02 1.25
C MET A 16 -3.07 -4.72 1.97
N GLY A 17 -3.04 -4.57 3.30
CA GLY A 17 -4.20 -4.13 4.08
C GLY A 17 -4.71 -2.76 3.66
N GLY A 18 -3.85 -1.87 3.16
CA GLY A 18 -4.24 -0.60 2.55
C GLY A 18 -5.07 -0.78 1.28
N VAL A 19 -4.72 -1.75 0.44
CA VAL A 19 -5.52 -2.10 -0.75
C VAL A 19 -6.90 -2.60 -0.35
N ILE A 20 -6.97 -3.49 0.64
CA ILE A 20 -8.24 -4.00 1.17
C ILE A 20 -9.06 -2.87 1.79
N ALA A 21 -8.41 -1.96 2.54
CA ALA A 21 -9.07 -0.81 3.17
C ALA A 21 -9.71 0.12 2.13
N MET A 22 -9.05 0.38 1.00
CA MET A 22 -9.61 1.15 -0.13
C MET A 22 -10.82 0.44 -0.76
N TYR A 23 -10.75 -0.87 -0.96
CA TYR A 23 -11.90 -1.65 -1.42
C TYR A 23 -13.09 -1.54 -0.46
N LEU A 24 -12.84 -1.62 0.85
CA LEU A 24 -13.88 -1.48 1.88
C LEU A 24 -14.46 -0.07 1.89
N ALA A 25 -13.63 0.97 1.78
CA ALA A 25 -14.06 2.37 1.76
C ALA A 25 -14.97 2.70 0.56
N LYS A 26 -14.77 2.02 -0.58
CA LYS A 26 -15.70 2.15 -1.72
C LYS A 26 -17.02 1.42 -1.49
N ARG A 27 -16.99 0.29 -0.79
CA ARG A 27 -18.13 -0.63 -0.72
C ARG A 27 -19.02 -0.41 0.50
N TYR A 28 -18.49 0.22 1.53
CA TYR A 28 -19.18 0.41 2.80
C TYR A 28 -19.08 1.87 3.27
N PRO A 29 -19.99 2.33 4.13
CA PRO A 29 -19.95 3.67 4.69
C PRO A 29 -18.77 3.79 5.70
N VAL A 30 -17.57 4.02 5.19
CA VAL A 30 -16.38 4.32 5.98
C VAL A 30 -16.34 5.83 6.23
N LYS A 31 -16.24 6.23 7.50
CA LYS A 31 -16.18 7.65 7.86
C LYS A 31 -14.83 8.28 7.53
N LYS A 32 -13.74 7.57 7.82
CA LYS A 32 -12.36 8.00 7.54
C LYS A 32 -11.47 6.82 7.19
N LEU A 33 -10.49 7.06 6.35
CA LEU A 33 -9.53 6.07 5.87
C LEU A 33 -8.11 6.52 6.16
N VAL A 34 -7.30 5.65 6.77
CA VAL A 34 -5.86 5.84 6.95
C VAL A 34 -5.11 4.76 6.18
N LEU A 35 -4.18 5.17 5.34
CA LEU A 35 -3.38 4.30 4.48
C LEU A 35 -1.90 4.40 4.88
N LEU A 36 -1.34 3.29 5.34
CA LEU A 36 0.05 3.19 5.79
C LEU A 36 0.85 2.35 4.80
N SER A 37 1.82 2.94 4.10
CA SER A 37 2.64 2.26 3.07
C SER A 37 1.80 1.39 2.13
N ALA A 38 0.66 1.92 1.67
CA ALA A 38 -0.34 1.16 0.94
C ALA A 38 0.13 0.75 -0.46
N ALA A 39 0.07 -0.53 -0.78
CA ALA A 39 0.67 -1.13 -1.98
C ALA A 39 -0.22 -1.01 -3.25
N ALA A 40 -0.91 0.11 -3.44
CA ALA A 40 -1.97 0.26 -4.46
C ALA A 40 -1.49 0.30 -5.91
N LYS A 41 -0.23 0.66 -6.14
CA LYS A 41 0.37 0.74 -7.48
C LYS A 41 1.76 0.13 -7.48
N TYR A 42 1.90 -0.93 -6.72
CA TYR A 42 3.22 -1.52 -6.51
C TYR A 42 3.86 -2.03 -7.80
N ILE A 43 3.04 -2.50 -8.76
CA ILE A 43 3.54 -2.98 -10.04
C ILE A 43 2.45 -2.79 -11.09
N SER A 44 2.75 -2.08 -12.18
CA SER A 44 1.92 -2.27 -13.36
C SER A 44 1.97 -3.76 -13.74
N PRO A 45 0.88 -4.38 -14.17
CA PRO A 45 0.91 -5.77 -14.62
C PRO A 45 2.02 -6.05 -15.64
N SER A 46 2.32 -5.07 -16.50
CA SER A 46 3.43 -5.13 -17.46
C SER A 46 4.80 -5.11 -16.79
N GLN A 47 5.00 -4.35 -15.72
CA GLN A 47 6.27 -4.33 -14.97
C GLN A 47 6.50 -5.66 -14.25
N LEU A 48 5.46 -6.21 -13.60
CA LEU A 48 5.58 -7.52 -12.95
C LEU A 48 5.86 -8.63 -13.96
N VAL A 49 5.16 -8.64 -15.10
CA VAL A 49 5.41 -9.62 -16.16
C VAL A 49 6.84 -9.49 -16.67
N LYS A 50 7.34 -8.26 -16.80
CA LYS A 50 8.72 -7.99 -17.17
C LYS A 50 9.68 -8.50 -16.10
N ASP A 51 9.46 -8.15 -14.83
CA ASP A 51 10.33 -8.56 -13.71
C ASP A 51 10.35 -10.09 -13.54
N ILE A 52 9.18 -10.76 -13.69
CA ILE A 52 9.11 -12.24 -13.68
C ILE A 52 9.84 -12.83 -14.89
N ARG A 53 9.69 -12.22 -16.06
CA ARG A 53 10.37 -12.67 -17.27
C ARG A 53 11.90 -12.49 -17.12
N ASP A 54 12.35 -11.34 -16.69
CA ASP A 54 13.76 -11.05 -16.46
C ASP A 54 14.34 -12.02 -15.40
N MET A 55 13.62 -12.30 -14.31
CA MET A 55 14.01 -13.31 -13.32
C MET A 55 14.06 -14.72 -13.88
N THR A 56 13.14 -15.11 -14.79
CA THR A 56 13.16 -16.42 -15.42
C THR A 56 14.27 -16.55 -16.46
N GLU A 57 14.56 -15.49 -17.21
CA GLU A 57 15.69 -15.42 -18.13
C GLU A 57 17.04 -15.48 -17.37
N ASP A 58 17.18 -14.73 -16.27
CA ASP A 58 18.37 -14.78 -15.40
C ASP A 58 18.54 -16.13 -14.71
N ALA A 59 17.44 -16.80 -14.34
CA ALA A 59 17.47 -18.17 -13.82
C ALA A 59 17.98 -19.17 -14.87
N PHE A 60 17.55 -19.03 -16.11
CA PHE A 60 17.96 -19.90 -17.23
C PHE A 60 19.44 -19.69 -17.57
N HIS A 61 19.96 -18.48 -17.40
CA HIS A 61 21.37 -18.13 -17.65
C HIS A 61 22.27 -18.25 -16.41
N HIS A 62 21.80 -18.79 -15.29
CA HIS A 62 22.54 -18.90 -14.01
C HIS A 62 23.00 -17.56 -13.43
N LYS A 63 22.37 -16.44 -13.81
CA LYS A 63 22.74 -15.07 -13.39
C LYS A 63 21.82 -14.48 -12.30
N LEU A 64 21.00 -15.29 -11.66
CA LEU A 64 20.04 -14.84 -10.64
C LEU A 64 20.69 -14.02 -9.50
N ARG A 65 21.93 -14.33 -9.14
CA ARG A 65 22.67 -13.61 -8.08
C ARG A 65 23.15 -12.22 -8.50
N GLU A 66 23.15 -11.91 -9.78
CA GLU A 66 23.50 -10.61 -10.33
C GLU A 66 22.25 -9.72 -10.50
N ASN A 67 21.06 -10.27 -10.37
CA ASN A 67 19.81 -9.54 -10.48
C ASN A 67 19.49 -8.83 -9.16
N ASP A 68 19.51 -7.51 -9.17
CA ASP A 68 19.27 -6.66 -7.99
C ASP A 68 17.90 -6.94 -7.30
N LEU A 69 16.86 -7.26 -8.06
CA LEU A 69 15.56 -7.66 -7.53
C LEU A 69 15.64 -9.01 -6.84
N PHE A 70 16.32 -9.98 -7.44
CA PHE A 70 16.48 -11.30 -6.85
C PHE A 70 17.29 -11.22 -5.55
N VAL A 71 18.43 -10.52 -5.53
CA VAL A 71 19.26 -10.33 -4.32
C VAL A 71 18.48 -9.63 -3.22
N ARG A 72 17.68 -8.61 -3.56
CA ARG A 72 16.84 -7.85 -2.61
C ARG A 72 15.70 -8.69 -2.04
N TYR A 73 15.16 -9.61 -2.81
CA TYR A 73 13.99 -10.42 -2.46
C TYR A 73 14.30 -11.90 -2.24
N GLU A 74 15.53 -12.37 -2.46
CA GLU A 74 15.91 -13.81 -2.37
C GLU A 74 15.42 -14.45 -1.06
N LYS A 75 15.67 -13.81 0.09
CA LYS A 75 15.19 -14.33 1.39
C LYS A 75 13.68 -14.29 1.56
N LYS A 76 12.99 -13.35 0.89
CA LYS A 76 11.52 -13.20 1.00
C LYS A 76 10.79 -14.08 0.00
N LEU A 77 11.31 -14.22 -1.22
CA LEU A 77 10.69 -15.04 -2.27
C LEU A 77 10.82 -16.54 -2.01
N ARG A 78 11.87 -16.99 -1.31
CA ARG A 78 11.99 -18.42 -0.91
C ARG A 78 10.83 -18.90 -0.04
N ASN A 79 10.17 -17.98 0.69
CA ASN A 79 9.11 -18.32 1.63
C ASN A 79 7.71 -17.88 1.19
N VAL A 80 7.57 -17.19 0.05
CA VAL A 80 6.27 -16.74 -0.47
C VAL A 80 5.95 -17.53 -1.73
N PRO A 81 4.89 -18.36 -1.72
CA PRO A 81 4.46 -19.06 -2.93
C PRO A 81 4.12 -18.08 -4.05
N LEU A 82 4.51 -18.40 -5.29
CA LEU A 82 4.14 -17.63 -6.48
C LEU A 82 2.63 -17.36 -6.56
N SER A 83 1.83 -18.34 -6.11
CA SER A 83 0.37 -18.20 -6.00
C SER A 83 -0.04 -17.00 -5.11
N ALA A 84 0.65 -16.74 -4.02
CA ALA A 84 0.35 -15.60 -3.15
C ALA A 84 0.65 -14.25 -3.83
N ALA A 85 1.72 -14.17 -4.62
CA ALA A 85 2.03 -13.00 -5.42
C ALA A 85 0.95 -12.76 -6.48
N VAL A 86 0.49 -13.81 -7.16
CA VAL A 86 -0.60 -13.72 -8.14
C VAL A 86 -1.91 -13.26 -7.48
N GLU A 87 -2.28 -13.79 -6.32
CA GLU A 87 -3.48 -13.36 -5.59
C GLU A 87 -3.37 -11.91 -5.11
N PHE A 88 -2.19 -11.48 -4.66
CA PHE A 88 -1.95 -10.08 -4.32
C PHE A 88 -2.18 -9.17 -5.54
N MET A 89 -1.65 -9.54 -6.71
CA MET A 89 -1.84 -8.77 -7.94
C MET A 89 -3.31 -8.70 -8.35
N LYS A 90 -4.06 -9.78 -8.19
CA LYS A 90 -5.51 -9.78 -8.45
C LYS A 90 -6.24 -8.79 -7.54
N ILE A 91 -5.87 -8.71 -6.26
CA ILE A 91 -6.48 -7.77 -5.32
C ILE A 91 -6.14 -6.32 -5.73
N VAL A 92 -4.89 -6.02 -6.05
CA VAL A 92 -4.48 -4.69 -6.51
C VAL A 92 -5.26 -4.30 -7.77
N SER A 93 -5.25 -5.13 -8.80
CA SER A 93 -5.94 -4.88 -10.07
C SER A 93 -7.46 -4.71 -9.90
N LYS A 94 -8.09 -5.49 -9.00
CA LYS A 94 -9.52 -5.35 -8.70
C LYS A 94 -9.83 -4.08 -7.93
N THR A 95 -8.89 -3.56 -7.15
CA THR A 95 -9.12 -2.37 -6.30
C THR A 95 -8.80 -1.07 -7.04
N GLU A 96 -7.87 -1.09 -7.97
CA GLU A 96 -7.41 0.09 -8.72
C GLU A 96 -8.58 0.94 -9.30
N PRO A 97 -9.60 0.35 -9.96
CA PRO A 97 -10.73 1.14 -10.47
C PRO A 97 -11.56 1.84 -9.39
N TYR A 98 -11.46 1.39 -8.15
CA TYR A 98 -12.24 1.96 -7.04
C TYR A 98 -11.56 3.15 -6.37
N ILE A 99 -10.25 3.35 -6.58
CA ILE A 99 -9.48 4.44 -5.96
C ILE A 99 -10.10 5.80 -6.30
N SER A 100 -10.45 6.03 -7.56
CA SER A 100 -11.10 7.26 -8.04
C SER A 100 -12.54 7.47 -7.55
N HIS A 101 -13.07 6.56 -6.75
CA HIS A 101 -14.43 6.64 -6.21
C HIS A 101 -14.44 6.78 -4.68
N ILE A 102 -13.29 6.82 -4.02
CA ILE A 102 -13.18 6.98 -2.56
C ILE A 102 -13.46 8.45 -2.22
N GLN A 103 -14.52 8.70 -1.44
CA GLN A 103 -14.98 10.05 -1.10
C GLN A 103 -14.81 10.41 0.38
N CYS A 104 -14.64 9.40 1.25
CA CYS A 104 -14.38 9.67 2.65
C CYS A 104 -13.02 10.37 2.82
N PRO A 105 -12.84 11.17 3.89
CA PRO A 105 -11.54 11.74 4.24
C PRO A 105 -10.45 10.68 4.30
N VAL A 106 -9.25 11.00 3.76
CA VAL A 106 -8.10 10.07 3.68
C VAL A 106 -6.85 10.70 4.25
N PHE A 107 -6.15 9.97 5.10
CA PHE A 107 -4.79 10.28 5.53
C PHE A 107 -3.84 9.19 5.04
N ILE A 108 -2.80 9.59 4.32
CA ILE A 108 -1.80 8.71 3.71
C ILE A 108 -0.47 8.93 4.42
N VAL A 109 0.16 7.84 4.85
CA VAL A 109 1.50 7.85 5.46
C VAL A 109 2.40 6.91 4.66
N GLN A 110 3.58 7.40 4.24
CA GLN A 110 4.53 6.64 3.45
C GLN A 110 5.95 6.92 3.90
N GLY A 111 6.77 5.89 3.94
CA GLY A 111 8.22 6.02 4.16
C GLY A 111 8.97 6.41 2.89
N ALA A 112 9.81 7.42 2.94
CA ALA A 112 10.67 7.83 1.82
C ALA A 112 11.70 6.74 1.46
N LEU A 113 12.12 5.96 2.46
CA LEU A 113 13.08 4.87 2.32
C LEU A 113 12.41 3.49 2.18
N ASP A 114 11.13 3.45 1.81
CA ASP A 114 10.40 2.21 1.57
C ASP A 114 10.93 1.51 0.32
N GLY A 115 11.65 0.42 0.53
CA GLY A 115 12.22 -0.41 -0.55
C GLY A 115 11.22 -1.42 -1.14
N ILE A 116 9.96 -1.43 -0.69
CA ILE A 116 8.92 -2.35 -1.15
C ILE A 116 7.85 -1.59 -1.92
N VAL A 117 7.29 -0.53 -1.35
CA VAL A 117 6.29 0.35 -1.99
C VAL A 117 6.94 1.70 -2.24
N PRO A 118 7.14 2.10 -3.51
CA PRO A 118 7.72 3.40 -3.82
C PRO A 118 6.87 4.55 -3.28
N ASN A 119 7.51 5.63 -2.84
CA ASN A 119 6.82 6.84 -2.36
C ASN A 119 5.92 7.49 -3.44
N THR A 120 6.24 7.27 -4.72
CA THR A 120 5.40 7.68 -5.86
C THR A 120 4.01 7.05 -5.81
N THR A 121 3.84 5.89 -5.11
CA THR A 121 2.53 5.27 -4.91
C THR A 121 1.65 6.10 -3.99
N ALA A 122 2.22 6.67 -2.92
CA ALA A 122 1.48 7.55 -2.01
C ALA A 122 1.04 8.84 -2.72
N GLN A 123 1.91 9.43 -3.55
CA GLN A 123 1.55 10.58 -4.37
C GLN A 123 0.44 10.25 -5.36
N TYR A 124 0.55 9.11 -6.06
CA TYR A 124 -0.49 8.63 -6.95
C TYR A 124 -1.84 8.48 -6.24
N LEU A 125 -1.88 7.89 -5.05
CA LEU A 125 -3.09 7.77 -4.24
C LEU A 125 -3.66 9.13 -3.87
N TYR A 126 -2.80 10.04 -3.42
CA TYR A 126 -3.19 11.40 -3.07
C TYR A 126 -3.81 12.14 -4.25
N ASP A 127 -3.25 12.00 -5.45
CA ASP A 127 -3.73 12.67 -6.64
C ASP A 127 -5.03 12.04 -7.19
N THR A 128 -5.13 10.69 -7.11
CA THR A 128 -6.23 9.94 -7.71
C THR A 128 -7.50 9.91 -6.85
N ILE A 129 -7.37 9.90 -5.52
CA ILE A 129 -8.51 9.88 -4.60
C ILE A 129 -9.22 11.23 -4.65
N PRO A 130 -10.53 11.31 -5.00
CA PRO A 130 -11.24 12.58 -5.16
C PRO A 130 -11.77 13.17 -3.84
N ALA A 131 -11.47 12.55 -2.69
CA ALA A 131 -11.92 13.03 -1.39
C ALA A 131 -11.57 14.51 -1.17
N LYS A 132 -12.52 15.29 -0.67
CA LYS A 132 -12.33 16.74 -0.39
C LYS A 132 -11.28 17.00 0.69
N ARG A 133 -11.14 16.09 1.64
CA ARG A 133 -10.16 16.17 2.73
C ARG A 133 -9.15 15.05 2.58
N LYS A 134 -7.94 15.43 2.20
CA LYS A 134 -6.80 14.53 2.02
C LYS A 134 -5.58 15.08 2.71
N GLN A 135 -4.82 14.21 3.34
CA GLN A 135 -3.53 14.53 3.92
C GLN A 135 -2.50 13.49 3.49
N LEU A 136 -1.28 13.92 3.25
CA LEU A 136 -0.14 13.07 2.92
C LEU A 136 1.00 13.41 3.86
N TYR A 137 1.54 12.38 4.52
CA TYR A 137 2.74 12.46 5.32
C TYR A 137 3.81 11.55 4.74
N ILE A 138 4.95 12.11 4.41
CA ILE A 138 6.14 11.36 3.99
C ILE A 138 7.13 11.39 5.14
N SER A 139 7.46 10.22 5.66
CA SER A 139 8.50 10.05 6.68
C SER A 139 9.86 9.92 6.00
N ASP A 140 10.76 10.88 6.20
CA ASP A 140 12.08 10.89 5.56
C ASP A 140 12.96 9.70 6.01
N CYS A 141 12.77 9.21 7.24
CA CYS A 141 13.49 8.06 7.80
C CYS A 141 12.70 6.75 7.69
N GLY A 142 11.43 6.80 7.30
CA GLY A 142 10.51 5.67 7.27
C GLY A 142 10.85 4.66 6.18
N LYS A 143 10.80 3.39 6.56
CA LYS A 143 10.86 2.22 5.66
C LYS A 143 9.47 1.62 5.50
N HIS A 144 9.37 0.45 4.84
CA HIS A 144 8.07 -0.20 4.60
C HIS A 144 7.25 -0.40 5.88
N HIS A 145 7.88 -0.88 6.94
CA HIS A 145 7.23 -1.01 8.26
C HIS A 145 7.21 0.34 8.97
N ILE A 146 6.40 1.26 8.46
CA ILE A 146 6.35 2.66 8.88
C ILE A 146 6.09 2.85 10.38
N CYS A 147 5.40 1.91 11.02
CA CYS A 147 5.14 1.93 12.46
C CYS A 147 6.40 1.82 13.34
N TYR A 148 7.55 1.51 12.76
CA TYR A 148 8.85 1.43 13.44
C TYR A 148 9.81 2.53 12.97
N SER A 149 9.33 3.56 12.27
CA SER A 149 10.15 4.73 11.92
C SER A 149 10.48 5.55 13.16
N GLU A 150 11.62 6.25 13.13
CA GLU A 150 12.06 7.09 14.25
C GLU A 150 11.09 8.25 14.53
N ASP A 151 10.37 8.72 13.52
CA ASP A 151 9.35 9.75 13.59
C ASP A 151 7.92 9.20 13.78
N CYS A 152 7.79 7.94 14.18
CA CYS A 152 6.47 7.29 14.26
C CYS A 152 5.50 8.03 15.20
N ASP A 153 5.97 8.58 16.32
CA ASP A 153 5.13 9.32 17.26
C ASP A 153 4.51 10.58 16.61
N GLU A 154 5.24 11.24 15.71
CA GLU A 154 4.76 12.42 15.03
C GLU A 154 3.58 12.11 14.11
N TRP A 155 3.75 11.13 13.20
CA TRP A 155 2.67 10.81 12.28
C TRP A 155 1.53 10.04 12.94
N PHE A 156 1.78 9.26 14.01
CA PHE A 156 0.72 8.67 14.83
C PHE A 156 -0.17 9.73 15.43
N LYS A 157 0.42 10.79 16.01
CA LYS A 157 -0.34 11.93 16.54
C LYS A 157 -1.20 12.58 15.46
N LYS A 158 -0.62 12.84 14.27
CA LYS A 158 -1.36 13.41 13.13
C LYS A 158 -2.49 12.48 12.67
N ALA A 159 -2.25 11.17 12.65
CA ALA A 159 -3.27 10.19 12.28
C ALA A 159 -4.39 10.14 13.33
N LEU A 160 -4.06 10.19 14.61
CA LEU A 160 -5.04 10.23 15.70
C LEU A 160 -5.87 11.52 15.62
N ASP A 161 -5.23 12.68 15.50
CA ASP A 161 -5.91 13.97 15.34
C ASP A 161 -6.86 13.92 14.13
N PHE A 162 -6.39 13.42 12.99
CA PHE A 162 -7.20 13.24 11.80
C PHE A 162 -8.42 12.33 12.05
N LEU A 163 -8.26 11.24 12.80
CA LEU A 163 -9.36 10.32 13.12
C LEU A 163 -10.36 10.94 14.11
N MET A 164 -9.89 11.71 15.08
CA MET A 164 -10.72 12.28 16.15
C MET A 164 -11.43 13.58 15.78
N GLU A 165 -10.94 14.31 14.77
CA GLU A 165 -11.63 15.52 14.28
C GLU A 165 -13.02 15.18 13.73
N SER A 166 -13.97 16.04 13.92
CA SER A 166 -15.36 15.88 13.47
C SER A 166 -15.52 16.07 11.97
#